data_d2d0e42a03cf54a02b38af9bbd92ee26
#
_entry.id   d2d0e42a03cf54a02b38af9bbd92ee26
#
_cell.length_a   1.000
_cell.length_b   1.000
_cell.length_c   1.000
_cell.angle_alpha   90.00
_cell.angle_beta   90.00
_cell.angle_gamma   90.00
#
_symmetry.space_group_name_H-M   'P 1'
#
loop_
_entity.id
_entity.type
_entity.pdbx_description
1 polymer ?
#
loop_
_entity_poly.entity_id
_entity_poly.type
_entity_poly.pdbx_seq_one_letter_code
_entity_poly.pdbx_strand_id
1 'polypeptide(L)'
;MMQMLQIIPIMWRAVRPSRVTDMPAVKNAFWLRKGYEGLTFFGTILTPTQREADAFNGAYSVMKNHEMIHLRQAQACGDSWLRFYLLYIWYWLKGLRMSRRMPHAAYLLNPFEMEAYSRMYDLHYLDRCEGGAQEWRRYAKMSLEERLACYQRK
;
A
#
# COMPACT_ATOMS: atom_id res chain seq x y z
N MET A 1 21.88 -17.29 5.83
CA MET A 1 22.18 -16.42 6.98
C MET A 1 22.03 -14.92 6.67
N MET A 2 22.39 -14.45 5.48
CA MET A 2 22.27 -13.02 5.07
C MET A 2 20.80 -12.52 4.90
N GLN A 3 19.85 -13.39 4.57
CA GLN A 3 18.43 -13.01 4.37
C GLN A 3 17.65 -12.77 5.68
N MET A 4 18.04 -13.42 6.78
CA MET A 4 17.43 -13.15 8.09
C MET A 4 17.78 -11.76 8.65
N LEU A 5 18.96 -11.25 8.33
CA LEU A 5 19.42 -9.92 8.77
C LEU A 5 18.59 -8.76 8.16
N GLN A 6 17.91 -8.98 7.04
CA GLN A 6 17.05 -7.96 6.42
C GLN A 6 15.64 -7.91 7.02
N ILE A 7 15.18 -8.98 7.67
CA ILE A 7 13.85 -9.06 8.30
C ILE A 7 13.83 -8.35 9.66
N ILE A 8 14.94 -8.40 10.41
CA ILE A 8 15.04 -7.79 11.74
C ILE A 8 14.79 -6.27 11.73
N PRO A 9 15.36 -5.47 10.81
CA PRO A 9 15.07 -4.05 10.71
C PRO A 9 13.60 -3.77 10.32
N ILE A 10 12.99 -4.65 9.53
CA ILE A 10 11.59 -4.54 9.10
C ILE A 10 10.66 -4.80 10.30
N MET A 11 10.90 -5.84 11.08
CA MET A 11 10.14 -6.14 12.30
C MET A 11 10.29 -5.04 13.36
N TRP A 12 11.49 -4.48 13.51
CA TRP A 12 11.73 -3.39 14.46
C TRP A 12 10.97 -2.11 14.09
N ARG A 13 10.81 -1.84 12.81
CA ARG A 13 9.98 -0.71 12.30
C ARG A 13 8.48 -0.93 12.53
N ALA A 14 8.01 -2.17 12.61
CA ALA A 14 6.61 -2.47 12.91
C ALA A 14 6.18 -2.00 14.31
N VAL A 15 7.11 -1.91 15.24
CA VAL A 15 6.86 -1.55 16.66
C VAL A 15 7.08 -0.05 16.92
N ARG A 16 7.85 0.65 16.08
CA ARG A 16 8.11 2.09 16.24
C ARG A 16 7.25 2.90 15.28
N PRO A 17 6.74 4.09 15.71
CA PRO A 17 6.14 5.05 14.81
C PRO A 17 7.13 5.30 13.65
N SER A 18 6.74 4.96 12.43
CA SER A 18 7.58 5.21 11.28
C SER A 18 7.32 6.64 10.81
N ARG A 19 8.29 7.52 10.95
CA ARG A 19 8.28 8.71 10.11
C ARG A 19 8.36 8.25 8.67
N VAL A 20 7.30 8.49 7.92
CA VAL A 20 7.24 8.13 6.51
C VAL A 20 8.15 9.08 5.75
N THR A 21 9.35 8.61 5.46
CA THR A 21 10.30 9.24 4.56
C THR A 21 10.23 8.54 3.21
N ASP A 22 10.84 9.12 2.19
CA ASP A 22 11.01 8.46 0.89
C ASP A 22 11.86 7.19 1.06
N MET A 23 11.19 6.04 1.08
CA MET A 23 11.83 4.77 1.35
C MET A 23 12.35 4.16 0.05
N PRO A 24 13.62 3.70 0.00
CA PRO A 24 14.16 3.04 -1.17
C PRO A 24 13.46 1.69 -1.41
N ALA A 25 13.21 1.37 -2.67
CA ALA A 25 12.81 0.04 -3.07
C ALA A 25 14.00 -0.92 -3.03
N VAL A 26 13.76 -2.14 -2.57
CA VAL A 26 14.78 -3.18 -2.50
C VAL A 26 14.30 -4.48 -3.12
N LYS A 27 15.21 -5.23 -3.73
CA LYS A 27 14.91 -6.57 -4.25
C LYS A 27 14.65 -7.52 -3.08
N ASN A 28 13.51 -8.23 -3.14
CA ASN A 28 13.25 -9.38 -2.27
C ASN A 28 12.53 -10.50 -3.04
N ALA A 29 13.28 -11.34 -3.73
CA ALA A 29 12.77 -12.42 -4.56
C ALA A 29 11.99 -13.50 -3.79
N PHE A 30 12.13 -13.57 -2.46
CA PHE A 30 11.52 -14.64 -1.63
C PHE A 30 10.01 -14.45 -1.43
N TRP A 31 9.53 -13.21 -1.38
CA TRP A 31 8.17 -12.88 -0.98
C TRP A 31 7.23 -12.60 -2.16
N LEU A 32 7.75 -12.15 -3.30
CA LEU A 32 6.93 -11.66 -4.40
C LEU A 32 6.78 -12.71 -5.49
N ARG A 33 5.54 -13.11 -5.73
CA ARG A 33 5.17 -13.95 -6.88
C ARG A 33 5.29 -13.14 -8.17
N LYS A 34 5.55 -13.84 -9.28
CA LYS A 34 5.46 -13.24 -10.63
C LYS A 34 4.09 -12.56 -10.80
N GLY A 35 4.10 -11.31 -11.25
CA GLY A 35 2.90 -10.50 -11.48
C GLY A 35 2.69 -9.33 -10.53
N TYR A 36 3.50 -9.21 -9.48
CA TYR A 36 3.54 -8.01 -8.65
C TYR A 36 4.75 -7.15 -9.02
N GLU A 37 4.52 -5.86 -9.27
CA GLU A 37 5.59 -4.91 -9.58
C GLU A 37 6.27 -4.38 -8.32
N GLY A 38 5.53 -4.26 -7.22
CA GLY A 38 6.01 -3.82 -5.92
C GLY A 38 5.06 -4.20 -4.80
N LEU A 39 5.52 -4.10 -3.57
CA LEU A 39 4.75 -4.30 -2.35
C LEU A 39 5.31 -3.43 -1.24
N THR A 40 4.50 -2.57 -0.67
CA THR A 40 4.87 -1.86 0.57
C THR A 40 4.75 -2.80 1.77
N PHE A 41 5.88 -3.02 2.45
CA PHE A 41 5.95 -3.88 3.63
C PHE A 41 6.72 -3.19 4.75
N PHE A 42 6.02 -2.78 5.81
CA PHE A 42 6.57 -2.09 6.98
C PHE A 42 7.55 -0.95 6.63
N GLY A 43 7.14 -0.07 5.73
CA GLY A 43 7.94 1.09 5.33
C GLY A 43 9.07 0.79 4.34
N THR A 44 9.06 -0.37 3.72
CA THR A 44 9.98 -0.75 2.66
C THR A 44 9.18 -1.15 1.43
N ILE A 45 9.59 -0.70 0.25
CA ILE A 45 9.04 -1.16 -1.01
C ILE A 45 9.86 -2.38 -1.44
N LEU A 46 9.20 -3.53 -1.54
CA LEU A 46 9.80 -4.77 -2.00
C LEU A 46 9.47 -4.98 -3.47
N THR A 47 10.45 -5.36 -4.26
CA THR A 47 10.29 -5.63 -5.69
C THR A 47 10.78 -7.04 -6.04
N PRO A 48 10.22 -7.69 -7.09
CA PRO A 48 10.62 -9.05 -7.46
C PRO A 48 12.04 -9.12 -8.03
N THR A 49 12.50 -8.07 -8.71
CA THR A 49 13.83 -8.05 -9.35
C THR A 49 14.63 -6.80 -8.98
N GLN A 50 15.97 -6.88 -9.12
CA GLN A 50 16.84 -5.72 -8.92
C GLN A 50 16.52 -4.61 -9.93
N ARG A 51 16.21 -4.96 -11.18
CA ARG A 51 15.82 -4.01 -12.23
C ARG A 51 14.60 -3.17 -11.83
N GLU A 52 13.60 -3.82 -11.23
CA GLU A 52 12.40 -3.12 -10.73
C GLU A 52 12.75 -2.23 -9.53
N ALA A 53 13.60 -2.70 -8.61
CA ALA A 53 14.08 -1.86 -7.50
C ALA A 53 14.80 -0.62 -8.02
N ASP A 54 15.68 -0.78 -8.99
CA ASP A 54 16.42 0.34 -9.60
C ASP A 54 15.47 1.32 -10.32
N ALA A 55 14.44 0.79 -11.01
CA ALA A 55 13.43 1.62 -11.66
C ALA A 55 12.60 2.43 -10.64
N PHE A 56 12.20 1.84 -9.53
CA PHE A 56 11.53 2.54 -8.43
C PHE A 56 12.41 3.61 -7.78
N ASN A 57 13.71 3.34 -7.64
CA ASN A 57 14.64 4.28 -7.02
C ASN A 57 15.10 5.39 -7.98
N GLY A 58 15.13 5.11 -9.29
CA GLY A 58 15.67 6.02 -10.29
C GLY A 58 14.67 7.03 -10.85
N ALA A 59 13.37 6.74 -10.86
CA ALA A 59 12.35 7.60 -11.45
C ALA A 59 11.10 7.65 -10.59
N TYR A 60 10.46 8.84 -10.53
CA TYR A 60 9.13 8.99 -9.97
C TYR A 60 8.12 8.44 -10.99
N SER A 61 7.52 7.31 -10.68
CA SER A 61 6.57 6.61 -11.55
C SER A 61 5.19 6.53 -10.90
N VAL A 62 4.18 6.24 -11.72
CA VAL A 62 2.80 6.02 -11.24
C VAL A 62 2.76 4.92 -10.19
N MET A 63 3.50 3.81 -10.39
CA MET A 63 3.56 2.72 -9.40
C MET A 63 4.32 3.13 -8.14
N LYS A 64 5.41 3.90 -8.27
CA LYS A 64 6.08 4.47 -7.10
C LYS A 64 5.13 5.37 -6.31
N ASN A 65 4.35 6.21 -6.99
CA ASN A 65 3.35 7.05 -6.33
C ASN A 65 2.30 6.21 -5.59
N HIS A 66 1.81 5.12 -6.20
CA HIS A 66 0.90 4.18 -5.55
C HIS A 66 1.47 3.64 -4.22
N GLU A 67 2.68 3.12 -4.24
CA GLU A 67 3.34 2.60 -3.03
C GLU A 67 3.62 3.69 -1.99
N MET A 68 4.01 4.88 -2.44
CA MET A 68 4.20 6.04 -1.56
C MET A 68 2.90 6.49 -0.89
N ILE A 69 1.74 6.33 -1.56
CA ILE A 69 0.44 6.58 -0.93
C ILE A 69 0.23 5.64 0.26
N HIS A 70 0.58 4.35 0.16
CA HIS A 70 0.49 3.41 1.29
C HIS A 70 1.39 3.81 2.47
N LEU A 71 2.59 4.32 2.20
CA LEU A 71 3.46 4.86 3.26
C LEU A 71 2.77 6.03 3.99
N ARG A 72 2.16 6.94 3.24
CA ARG A 72 1.44 8.11 3.78
C ARG A 72 0.13 7.73 4.48
N GLN A 73 -0.51 6.64 4.08
CA GLN A 73 -1.68 6.07 4.79
C GLN A 73 -1.29 5.51 6.16
N ALA A 74 -0.12 4.86 6.29
CA ALA A 74 0.39 4.42 7.58
C ALA A 74 0.65 5.63 8.52
N GLN A 75 1.15 6.74 7.99
CA GLN A 75 1.26 8.00 8.73
C GLN A 75 -0.13 8.48 9.22
N ALA A 76 -1.13 8.48 8.35
CA ALA A 76 -2.52 8.85 8.71
C ALA A 76 -3.16 7.89 9.73
N CYS A 77 -2.61 6.70 9.91
CA CYS A 77 -2.98 5.75 10.96
C CYS A 77 -2.23 5.99 12.29
N GLY A 78 -1.69 7.18 12.49
CA GLY A 78 -0.95 7.57 13.70
C GLY A 78 0.50 7.09 13.69
N ASP A 79 1.15 7.13 12.54
CA ASP A 79 2.53 6.67 12.31
C ASP A 79 2.76 5.21 12.74
N SER A 80 1.73 4.37 12.65
CA SER A 80 1.78 2.98 13.13
C SER A 80 1.51 1.99 12.01
N TRP A 81 2.55 1.27 11.61
CA TRP A 81 2.43 0.16 10.65
C TRP A 81 1.51 -0.94 11.16
N LEU A 82 1.57 -1.26 12.45
CA LEU A 82 0.69 -2.26 13.05
C LEU A 82 -0.78 -1.85 12.87
N ARG A 83 -1.11 -0.60 13.20
CA ARG A 83 -2.48 -0.08 13.06
C ARG A 83 -2.94 -0.04 11.60
N PHE A 84 -2.05 0.36 10.69
CA PHE A 84 -2.32 0.34 9.26
C PHE A 84 -2.67 -1.09 8.80
N TYR A 85 -1.82 -2.10 9.12
CA TYR A 85 -2.06 -3.47 8.66
C TYR A 85 -3.27 -4.13 9.31
N LEU A 86 -3.55 -3.86 10.59
CA LEU A 86 -4.78 -4.34 11.23
C LEU A 86 -6.03 -3.82 10.52
N LEU A 87 -6.06 -2.53 10.18
CA LEU A 87 -7.15 -1.93 9.41
C LEU A 87 -7.20 -2.48 7.98
N TYR A 88 -6.05 -2.62 7.32
CA TYR A 88 -5.96 -3.16 5.97
C TYR A 88 -6.53 -4.58 5.90
N ILE A 89 -6.09 -5.47 6.80
CA ILE A 89 -6.57 -6.86 6.89
C ILE A 89 -8.06 -6.90 7.22
N TRP A 90 -8.52 -6.06 8.13
CA TRP A 90 -9.93 -5.94 8.47
C TRP A 90 -10.81 -5.62 7.25
N TYR A 91 -10.42 -4.64 6.46
CA TYR A 91 -11.16 -4.30 5.23
C TYR A 91 -11.02 -5.36 4.16
N TRP A 92 -9.86 -5.99 4.05
CA TRP A 92 -9.64 -7.12 3.14
C TRP A 92 -10.57 -8.30 3.48
N LEU A 93 -10.67 -8.70 4.74
CA LEU A 93 -11.59 -9.75 5.21
C LEU A 93 -13.05 -9.40 4.90
N LYS A 94 -13.45 -8.14 5.12
CA LYS A 94 -14.80 -7.68 4.72
C LYS A 94 -15.02 -7.82 3.22
N GLY A 95 -14.03 -7.50 2.41
CA GLY A 95 -14.08 -7.58 0.95
C GLY A 95 -14.22 -9.00 0.41
N LEU A 96 -13.82 -10.03 1.16
CA LEU A 96 -13.97 -11.44 0.75
C LEU A 96 -15.42 -11.82 0.43
N ARG A 97 -16.41 -11.16 1.03
CA ARG A 97 -17.83 -11.39 0.75
C ARG A 97 -18.20 -11.09 -0.71
N MET A 98 -17.47 -10.17 -1.34
CA MET A 98 -17.68 -9.80 -2.74
C MET A 98 -16.85 -10.64 -3.72
N SER A 99 -15.88 -11.44 -3.25
CA SER A 99 -14.97 -12.21 -4.10
C SER A 99 -15.68 -13.25 -4.97
N ARG A 100 -16.90 -13.66 -4.60
CA ARG A 100 -17.76 -14.53 -5.45
C ARG A 100 -18.35 -13.78 -6.66
N ARG A 101 -18.54 -12.46 -6.57
CA ARG A 101 -19.12 -11.61 -7.63
C ARG A 101 -18.06 -10.94 -8.48
N MET A 102 -16.89 -10.64 -7.89
CA MET A 102 -15.78 -9.95 -8.53
C MET A 102 -14.47 -10.59 -8.08
N PRO A 103 -13.68 -11.16 -9.00
CA PRO A 103 -12.32 -11.60 -8.70
C PRO A 103 -11.50 -10.47 -8.07
N HIS A 104 -10.67 -10.79 -7.09
CA HIS A 104 -9.84 -9.83 -6.37
C HIS A 104 -10.59 -8.70 -5.62
N ALA A 105 -11.91 -8.81 -5.42
CA ALA A 105 -12.72 -7.79 -4.75
C ALA A 105 -12.17 -7.41 -3.36
N ALA A 106 -11.68 -8.38 -2.60
CA ALA A 106 -11.09 -8.13 -1.28
C ALA A 106 -9.92 -7.14 -1.33
N TYR A 107 -9.14 -7.17 -2.41
CA TYR A 107 -8.04 -6.25 -2.67
C TYR A 107 -8.57 -4.95 -3.30
N LEU A 108 -9.23 -5.02 -4.45
CA LEU A 108 -9.64 -3.86 -5.25
C LEU A 108 -10.66 -2.95 -4.55
N LEU A 109 -11.50 -3.51 -3.65
CA LEU A 109 -12.47 -2.75 -2.86
C LEU A 109 -11.95 -2.42 -1.44
N ASN A 110 -10.69 -2.70 -1.13
CA ASN A 110 -10.08 -2.24 0.09
C ASN A 110 -9.97 -0.70 0.06
N PRO A 111 -10.46 0.03 1.08
CA PRO A 111 -10.39 1.49 1.11
C PRO A 111 -9.01 2.07 0.83
N PHE A 112 -7.96 1.43 1.33
CA PHE A 112 -6.58 1.85 1.12
C PHE A 112 -6.17 1.72 -0.35
N GLU A 113 -6.51 0.61 -0.99
CA GLU A 113 -6.26 0.40 -2.42
C GLU A 113 -7.09 1.35 -3.28
N MET A 114 -8.37 1.58 -2.92
CA MET A 114 -9.23 2.50 -3.65
C MET A 114 -8.65 3.92 -3.68
N GLU A 115 -8.09 4.41 -2.58
CA GLU A 115 -7.38 5.69 -2.56
C GLU A 115 -6.13 5.62 -3.42
N ALA A 116 -5.26 4.63 -3.23
CA ALA A 116 -4.01 4.49 -3.96
C ALA A 116 -4.26 4.46 -5.48
N TYR A 117 -5.15 3.59 -5.96
CA TYR A 117 -5.52 3.53 -7.37
C TYR A 117 -6.22 4.78 -7.91
N SER A 118 -6.96 5.52 -7.07
CA SER A 118 -7.62 6.75 -7.52
C SER A 118 -6.65 7.93 -7.64
N ARG A 119 -5.53 7.87 -6.93
CA ARG A 119 -4.59 8.98 -6.81
C ARG A 119 -3.21 8.73 -7.42
N MET A 120 -2.91 7.50 -7.83
CA MET A 120 -1.59 7.14 -8.35
C MET A 120 -1.13 7.95 -9.56
N TYR A 121 -2.07 8.46 -10.37
CA TYR A 121 -1.76 9.30 -11.53
C TYR A 121 -1.58 10.78 -11.18
N ASP A 122 -2.00 11.22 -10.00
CA ASP A 122 -1.79 12.58 -9.49
C ASP A 122 -0.46 12.62 -8.72
N LEU A 123 0.62 12.89 -9.41
CA LEU A 123 1.97 12.88 -8.83
C LEU A 123 2.18 13.95 -7.75
N HIS A 124 1.29 14.95 -7.67
CA HIS A 124 1.29 16.00 -6.64
C HIS A 124 0.29 15.75 -5.52
N TYR A 125 -0.38 14.58 -5.52
CA TYR A 125 -1.36 14.26 -4.49
C TYR A 125 -0.77 14.31 -3.09
N LEU A 126 0.40 13.71 -2.89
CA LEU A 126 1.05 13.61 -1.60
C LEU A 126 1.58 14.94 -1.06
N ASP A 127 1.87 15.90 -1.94
CA ASP A 127 2.30 17.25 -1.55
C ASP A 127 1.19 18.01 -0.80
N ARG A 128 -0.07 17.63 -1.02
CA ARG A 128 -1.27 18.22 -0.39
C ARG A 128 -1.78 17.43 0.82
N CYS A 129 -1.12 16.31 1.16
CA CYS A 129 -1.54 15.43 2.24
C CYS A 129 -0.86 15.79 3.56
N GLU A 130 -1.35 16.82 4.26
CA GLU A 130 -0.91 17.11 5.62
C GLU A 130 -1.34 15.99 6.58
N GLY A 131 -0.36 15.47 7.36
CA GLY A 131 -0.63 14.37 8.30
C GLY A 131 -0.90 13.00 7.66
N GLY A 132 -0.56 12.85 6.34
CA GLY A 132 -0.67 11.60 5.59
C GLY A 132 -1.89 11.50 4.68
N ALA A 133 -1.93 10.45 3.85
CA ALA A 133 -3.02 10.19 2.92
C ALA A 133 -4.26 9.65 3.67
N GLN A 134 -5.39 10.32 3.54
CA GLN A 134 -6.56 10.09 4.39
C GLN A 134 -7.87 9.83 3.62
N GLU A 135 -7.88 9.88 2.28
CA GLU A 135 -9.11 9.68 1.50
C GLU A 135 -9.69 8.26 1.64
N TRP A 136 -8.87 7.27 2.00
CA TRP A 136 -9.36 5.93 2.32
C TRP A 136 -10.48 5.94 3.37
N ARG A 137 -10.52 6.93 4.27
CA ARG A 137 -11.57 7.08 5.29
C ARG A 137 -12.95 7.33 4.66
N ARG A 138 -13.00 7.99 3.51
CA ARG A 138 -14.23 8.18 2.74
C ARG A 138 -14.72 6.83 2.22
N TYR A 139 -13.85 6.05 1.58
CA TYR A 139 -14.19 4.72 1.10
C TYR A 139 -14.54 3.75 2.23
N ALA A 140 -13.90 3.89 3.40
CA ALA A 140 -14.17 3.08 4.58
C ALA A 140 -15.60 3.24 5.12
N LYS A 141 -16.23 4.41 4.91
CA LYS A 141 -17.61 4.70 5.28
C LYS A 141 -18.65 4.14 4.29
N MET A 142 -18.22 3.78 3.09
CA MET A 142 -19.10 3.21 2.04
C MET A 142 -19.35 1.72 2.31
N SER A 143 -20.54 1.24 1.93
CA SER A 143 -20.84 -0.19 1.81
C SER A 143 -19.98 -0.84 0.72
N LEU A 144 -19.93 -2.17 0.67
CA LEU A 144 -19.20 -2.88 -0.38
C LEU A 144 -19.82 -2.66 -1.77
N GLU A 145 -21.13 -2.54 -1.84
CA GLU A 145 -21.88 -2.26 -3.06
C GLU A 145 -21.55 -0.86 -3.61
N GLU A 146 -21.52 0.15 -2.74
CA GLU A 146 -21.12 1.52 -3.11
C GLU A 146 -19.68 1.58 -3.60
N ARG A 147 -18.75 0.85 -2.94
CA ARG A 147 -17.35 0.73 -3.40
C ARG A 147 -17.25 0.07 -4.76
N LEU A 148 -18.01 -1.03 -4.98
CA LEU A 148 -18.08 -1.70 -6.27
C LEU A 148 -18.57 -0.75 -7.36
N ALA A 149 -19.67 -0.04 -7.11
CA ALA A 149 -20.22 0.95 -8.04
C ALA A 149 -19.21 2.11 -8.31
N CYS A 150 -18.45 2.51 -7.30
CA CYS A 150 -17.39 3.51 -7.45
C CYS A 150 -16.23 2.99 -8.30
N TYR A 151 -15.85 1.73 -8.11
CA TYR A 151 -14.79 1.07 -8.89
C TYR A 151 -15.16 0.89 -10.37
N GLN A 152 -16.42 0.52 -10.66
CA GLN A 152 -16.90 0.28 -12.02
C GLN A 152 -17.10 1.57 -12.85
N ARG A 153 -17.12 2.74 -12.22
CA ARG A 153 -17.22 4.05 -12.91
C ARG A 153 -15.90 4.65 -13.33
N LYS A 154 -14.78 4.01 -13.02
CA LYS A 154 -13.43 4.39 -13.45
C LYS A 154 -13.09 3.76 -14.78
#